data_9cd9ee893da6512475606ea38d7c7ef3
#
_entry.id   9cd9ee893da6512475606ea38d7c7ef3
#
_cell.length_a   1.000
_cell.length_b   1.000
_cell.length_c   1.000
_cell.angle_alpha   90.00
_cell.angle_beta   90.00
_cell.angle_gamma   90.00
#
_symmetry.space_group_name_H-M   'P 1'
#
loop_
_entity.id
_entity.type
_entity.pdbx_description
1 polymer ?
#
loop_
_entity_poly.entity_id
_entity_poly.type
_entity_poly.pdbx_seq_one_letter_code
_entity_poly.pdbx_strand_id
1 'polypeptide(L)'
;MLNYLKKKNNKFRILRIISTLDPKSGGPQASIVESTNALCDVGYSVDILTSDKKNYLKHKNCKFKVIKLNLDSKSYNFSFKIINWIRNNKKDYDFFIIHGIWEFNSLLARIFIKKNYYIILHGQLDPYFATATFKRIKKQIYWYLIERQNLLNSNGVFVSGKAETHMIKNTYVNTDNLKILNIGYSNNIHKIKISNKNYEHKFYKKIPILKNKKFILFLGRIDHKKGLDIMLNSILIINDMKNFYFLVAGFNKFKNKYEKDLINKINSYKKLKERVVITNFLEKDLKIAALSFCEATILPSRGENFGVSVTESLYFSKPPLITNKVGIFNEIKKYNAGIISSDNYTSIANMIKKFINLDKKTLSEYKKNSKRCFNDIFDIKEKNNKLIKIINKNVS
;
A
#
# COMPACT_ATOMS: atom_id res chain seq x y z
N MET A 1 -22.75 -1.06 -24.42
CA MET A 1 -22.24 -0.72 -23.09
C MET A 1 -22.57 0.72 -22.68
N LEU A 2 -22.36 1.72 -23.52
CA LEU A 2 -22.78 3.12 -23.27
C LEU A 2 -24.31 3.33 -23.23
N ASN A 3 -25.11 2.48 -23.91
CA ASN A 3 -26.56 2.58 -23.95
C ASN A 3 -27.28 2.15 -22.67
N TYR A 4 -26.62 1.36 -21.79
CA TYR A 4 -27.21 0.95 -20.51
C TYR A 4 -27.13 2.07 -19.46
N LEU A 5 -26.10 2.90 -19.55
CA LEU A 5 -25.91 4.07 -18.67
C LEU A 5 -26.87 5.24 -19.01
N LYS A 6 -27.44 5.25 -20.22
CA LYS A 6 -28.38 6.30 -20.64
C LYS A 6 -29.83 6.12 -20.15
N LYS A 7 -30.19 5.00 -19.57
CA LYS A 7 -31.59 4.70 -19.20
C LYS A 7 -32.05 5.17 -17.83
N LYS A 8 -31.16 5.72 -16.98
CA LYS A 8 -31.56 6.37 -15.71
C LYS A 8 -30.74 7.65 -15.50
N ASN A 9 -31.41 8.77 -15.39
CA ASN A 9 -30.85 10.05 -14.92
C ASN A 9 -30.27 10.02 -13.50
N ASN A 10 -30.27 8.88 -12.80
CA ASN A 10 -29.67 8.67 -11.50
C ASN A 10 -28.31 7.97 -11.66
N LYS A 11 -27.22 8.69 -11.37
CA LYS A 11 -25.88 8.13 -11.27
C LYS A 11 -25.88 7.05 -10.20
N PHE A 12 -25.37 5.84 -10.55
CA PHE A 12 -25.17 4.76 -9.59
C PHE A 12 -24.30 5.22 -8.42
N ARG A 13 -24.80 5.07 -7.18
CA ARG A 13 -24.18 5.63 -5.98
C ARG A 13 -23.48 4.56 -5.15
N ILE A 14 -22.21 4.80 -4.85
CA ILE A 14 -21.36 3.91 -4.08
C ILE A 14 -20.97 4.57 -2.76
N LEU A 15 -21.15 3.87 -1.63
CA LEU A 15 -20.60 4.28 -0.35
C LEU A 15 -19.38 3.43 -0.01
N ARG A 16 -18.25 4.08 0.27
CA ARG A 16 -17.05 3.44 0.80
C ARG A 16 -16.93 3.76 2.29
N ILE A 17 -16.77 2.74 3.13
CA ILE A 17 -16.69 2.90 4.59
C ILE A 17 -15.29 2.54 5.04
N ILE A 18 -14.61 3.47 5.69
CA ILE A 18 -13.26 3.29 6.24
C ILE A 18 -13.14 3.99 7.60
N SER A 19 -12.42 3.40 8.53
CA SER A 19 -12.25 3.97 9.87
C SER A 19 -11.48 5.29 9.86
N THR A 20 -10.41 5.40 9.07
CA THR A 20 -9.62 6.64 8.96
C THR A 20 -9.02 6.85 7.58
N LEU A 21 -8.92 8.12 7.19
CA LEU A 21 -8.19 8.60 6.01
C LEU A 21 -6.84 9.24 6.38
N ASP A 22 -6.39 9.12 7.64
CA ASP A 22 -5.09 9.67 8.07
C ASP A 22 -3.96 9.03 7.26
N PRO A 23 -3.16 9.81 6.50
CA PRO A 23 -2.05 9.30 5.72
C PRO A 23 -1.00 8.53 6.54
N LYS A 24 -0.93 8.79 7.85
CA LYS A 24 -0.02 8.10 8.76
C LYS A 24 -0.43 6.65 9.05
N SER A 25 -1.67 6.30 8.80
CA SER A 25 -2.19 4.94 9.04
C SER A 25 -1.75 3.92 7.99
N GLY A 26 -1.21 4.35 6.84
CA GLY A 26 -0.55 3.47 5.87
C GLY A 26 -0.96 3.64 4.41
N GLY A 27 -0.65 2.63 3.58
CA GLY A 27 -0.90 2.64 2.13
C GLY A 27 -2.37 2.63 1.70
N PRO A 28 -3.29 1.94 2.39
CA PRO A 28 -4.70 1.88 2.01
C PRO A 28 -5.36 3.25 1.81
N GLN A 29 -5.04 4.24 2.66
CA GLN A 29 -5.65 5.57 2.62
C GLN A 29 -5.35 6.34 1.33
N ALA A 30 -4.12 6.25 0.83
CA ALA A 30 -3.77 6.86 -0.45
C ALA A 30 -4.51 6.18 -1.61
N SER A 31 -4.56 4.83 -1.61
CA SER A 31 -5.18 4.07 -2.68
C SER A 31 -6.72 4.25 -2.74
N ILE A 32 -7.37 4.44 -1.58
CA ILE A 32 -8.81 4.73 -1.53
C ILE A 32 -9.13 6.03 -2.24
N VAL A 33 -8.41 7.09 -1.93
CA VAL A 33 -8.63 8.42 -2.56
C VAL A 33 -8.47 8.33 -4.07
N GLU A 34 -7.42 7.68 -4.53
CA GLU A 34 -7.12 7.53 -5.95
C GLU A 34 -8.14 6.67 -6.69
N SER A 35 -8.47 5.49 -6.13
CA SER A 35 -9.46 4.60 -6.74
C SER A 35 -10.87 5.17 -6.68
N THR A 36 -11.19 6.02 -5.71
CA THR A 36 -12.49 6.71 -5.64
C THR A 36 -12.59 7.79 -6.72
N ASN A 37 -11.55 8.62 -6.90
CA ASN A 37 -11.52 9.60 -7.99
C ASN A 37 -11.67 8.91 -9.36
N ALA A 38 -11.03 7.76 -9.53
CA ALA A 38 -11.09 7.01 -10.77
C ALA A 38 -12.46 6.40 -11.04
N LEU A 39 -13.22 6.00 -10.03
CA LEU A 39 -14.63 5.61 -10.19
C LEU A 39 -15.49 6.81 -10.57
N CYS A 40 -15.26 7.99 -9.99
CA CYS A 40 -15.94 9.21 -10.36
C CYS A 40 -15.64 9.62 -11.81
N ASP A 41 -14.39 9.42 -12.29
CA ASP A 41 -13.97 9.72 -13.67
C ASP A 41 -14.74 8.90 -14.72
N VAL A 42 -15.22 7.71 -14.36
CA VAL A 42 -16.03 6.85 -15.24
C VAL A 42 -17.54 6.98 -15.01
N GLY A 43 -17.97 7.96 -14.20
CA GLY A 43 -19.37 8.35 -14.07
C GLY A 43 -20.11 7.85 -12.84
N TYR A 44 -19.47 7.14 -11.91
CA TYR A 44 -20.08 6.77 -10.62
C TYR A 44 -20.15 7.97 -9.69
N SER A 45 -21.21 8.03 -8.86
CA SER A 45 -21.27 8.91 -7.70
C SER A 45 -20.73 8.13 -6.49
N VAL A 46 -19.63 8.59 -5.90
CA VAL A 46 -18.98 7.85 -4.79
C VAL A 46 -18.80 8.77 -3.60
N ASP A 47 -19.20 8.30 -2.42
CA ASP A 47 -18.95 8.97 -1.15
C ASP A 47 -18.06 8.10 -0.25
N ILE A 48 -17.29 8.73 0.63
CA ILE A 48 -16.51 8.05 1.66
C ILE A 48 -17.03 8.42 3.03
N LEU A 49 -17.43 7.42 3.82
CA LEU A 49 -17.80 7.56 5.22
C LEU A 49 -16.60 7.19 6.10
N THR A 50 -16.24 8.07 7.03
CA THR A 50 -15.11 7.86 7.94
C THR A 50 -15.40 8.30 9.36
N SER A 51 -14.72 7.69 10.33
CA SER A 51 -14.78 8.06 11.75
C SER A 51 -13.96 9.32 12.08
N ASP A 52 -13.18 9.83 11.17
CA ASP A 52 -12.24 10.93 11.39
C ASP A 52 -12.91 12.21 11.93
N LYS A 53 -12.20 12.91 12.80
CA LYS A 53 -12.51 14.29 13.23
C LYS A 53 -11.90 15.32 12.27
N LYS A 54 -10.65 15.07 11.82
CA LYS A 54 -9.91 15.96 10.92
C LYS A 54 -10.26 15.71 9.47
N ASN A 55 -10.24 16.75 8.66
CA ASN A 55 -10.32 16.61 7.22
C ASN A 55 -8.91 16.46 6.62
N TYR A 56 -8.49 15.21 6.44
CA TYR A 56 -7.19 14.91 5.85
C TYR A 56 -7.09 15.17 4.33
N LEU A 57 -8.23 15.49 3.69
CA LEU A 57 -8.30 15.71 2.24
C LEU A 57 -8.63 17.17 1.86
N LYS A 58 -8.62 18.11 2.81
CA LYS A 58 -9.02 19.51 2.62
C LYS A 58 -8.35 20.21 1.43
N HIS A 59 -7.14 19.80 1.05
CA HIS A 59 -6.34 20.39 -0.04
C HIS A 59 -6.16 19.46 -1.25
N LYS A 60 -6.93 18.38 -1.35
CA LYS A 60 -6.88 17.46 -2.48
C LYS A 60 -8.07 17.69 -3.40
N ASN A 61 -7.83 17.70 -4.72
CA ASN A 61 -8.90 17.69 -5.71
C ASN A 61 -9.64 16.33 -5.67
N CYS A 62 -10.65 16.24 -4.82
CA CYS A 62 -11.52 15.08 -4.69
C CYS A 62 -12.80 15.31 -5.47
N LYS A 63 -13.15 14.35 -6.34
CA LYS A 63 -14.40 14.34 -7.12
C LYS A 63 -15.57 13.71 -6.35
N PHE A 64 -15.36 13.40 -5.07
CA PHE A 64 -16.28 12.71 -4.18
C PHE A 64 -16.44 13.45 -2.86
N LYS A 65 -17.53 13.18 -2.15
CA LYS A 65 -17.79 13.72 -0.82
C LYS A 65 -17.16 12.84 0.26
N VAL A 66 -16.60 13.47 1.30
CA VAL A 66 -16.16 12.79 2.52
C VAL A 66 -17.11 13.14 3.66
N ILE A 67 -17.74 12.13 4.21
CA ILE A 67 -18.68 12.22 5.32
C ILE A 67 -17.94 11.82 6.59
N LYS A 68 -17.71 12.78 7.48
CA LYS A 68 -16.99 12.58 8.74
C LYS A 68 -17.98 12.48 9.89
N LEU A 69 -17.89 11.41 10.67
CA LEU A 69 -18.76 11.20 11.81
C LEU A 69 -18.21 11.80 13.11
N ASN A 70 -16.97 12.29 13.10
CA ASN A 70 -16.31 12.90 14.26
C ASN A 70 -16.35 12.00 15.49
N LEU A 71 -15.95 10.73 15.31
CA LEU A 71 -15.94 9.77 16.40
C LEU A 71 -14.64 9.85 17.20
N ASP A 72 -14.71 9.58 18.50
CA ASP A 72 -13.55 9.28 19.30
C ASP A 72 -13.07 7.87 18.93
N SER A 73 -11.99 7.77 18.16
CA SER A 73 -11.48 6.51 17.64
C SER A 73 -10.99 5.60 18.77
N LYS A 74 -11.85 4.69 19.19
CA LYS A 74 -11.45 3.52 20.00
C LYS A 74 -11.07 2.39 19.04
N SER A 75 -10.29 1.43 19.52
CA SER A 75 -9.70 0.36 18.71
C SER A 75 -10.66 -0.45 17.84
N TYR A 76 -11.95 -0.50 18.18
CA TYR A 76 -12.99 -1.23 17.45
C TYR A 76 -13.90 -0.35 16.59
N ASN A 77 -13.83 0.97 16.72
CA ASN A 77 -14.65 1.98 16.00
C ASN A 77 -16.17 1.81 16.16
N PHE A 78 -16.64 1.21 17.26
CA PHE A 78 -18.07 1.12 17.55
C PHE A 78 -18.64 2.49 17.92
N SER A 79 -19.77 2.85 17.31
CA SER A 79 -20.52 4.06 17.68
C SER A 79 -21.98 3.98 17.22
N PHE A 80 -22.90 4.43 18.05
CA PHE A 80 -24.30 4.61 17.66
C PHE A 80 -24.47 5.66 16.54
N LYS A 81 -23.57 6.63 16.42
CA LYS A 81 -23.62 7.63 15.35
C LYS A 81 -23.49 6.98 13.96
N ILE A 82 -22.59 5.99 13.79
CA ILE A 82 -22.45 5.31 12.49
C ILE A 82 -23.67 4.45 12.19
N ILE A 83 -24.25 3.79 13.21
CA ILE A 83 -25.46 2.98 13.06
C ILE A 83 -26.62 3.86 12.59
N ASN A 84 -26.87 4.97 13.29
CA ASN A 84 -27.95 5.90 12.96
C ASN A 84 -27.74 6.52 11.57
N TRP A 85 -26.51 6.89 11.25
CA TRP A 85 -26.20 7.44 9.94
C TRP A 85 -26.49 6.42 8.82
N ILE A 86 -26.06 5.16 8.97
CA ILE A 86 -26.34 4.10 7.99
C ILE A 86 -27.83 3.82 7.87
N ARG A 87 -28.57 3.72 8.99
CA ARG A 87 -30.02 3.49 8.97
C ARG A 87 -30.77 4.57 8.17
N ASN A 88 -30.36 5.81 8.31
CA ASN A 88 -31.03 6.94 7.66
C ASN A 88 -30.64 7.13 6.20
N ASN A 89 -29.42 6.75 5.80
CA ASN A 89 -28.87 7.11 4.49
C ASN A 89 -28.61 5.90 3.57
N LYS A 90 -28.68 4.64 4.05
CA LYS A 90 -28.31 3.47 3.22
C LYS A 90 -29.16 3.29 1.96
N LYS A 91 -30.40 3.79 1.95
CA LYS A 91 -31.31 3.73 0.80
C LYS A 91 -30.84 4.60 -0.38
N ASP A 92 -29.96 5.57 -0.10
CA ASP A 92 -29.39 6.47 -1.11
C ASP A 92 -28.22 5.85 -1.89
N TYR A 93 -27.80 4.64 -1.53
CA TYR A 93 -26.65 3.97 -2.12
C TYR A 93 -27.02 2.60 -2.67
N ASP A 94 -26.54 2.32 -3.86
CA ASP A 94 -26.76 1.06 -4.57
C ASP A 94 -25.72 0.00 -4.19
N PHE A 95 -24.52 0.41 -3.73
CA PHE A 95 -23.38 -0.45 -3.54
C PHE A 95 -22.48 0.03 -2.40
N PHE A 96 -21.93 -0.92 -1.63
CA PHE A 96 -21.11 -0.61 -0.45
C PHE A 96 -19.77 -1.30 -0.54
N ILE A 97 -18.69 -0.58 -0.21
CA ILE A 97 -17.33 -1.13 -0.10
C ILE A 97 -16.80 -0.86 1.31
N ILE A 98 -16.61 -1.91 2.07
CA ILE A 98 -16.09 -1.85 3.44
C ILE A 98 -14.59 -2.07 3.41
N HIS A 99 -13.84 -1.19 4.05
CA HIS A 99 -12.39 -1.26 4.09
C HIS A 99 -11.90 -1.77 5.45
N GLY A 100 -11.26 -2.92 5.42
CA GLY A 100 -10.71 -3.58 6.60
C GLY A 100 -11.67 -4.53 7.30
N ILE A 101 -11.09 -5.38 8.14
CA ILE A 101 -11.72 -6.32 9.05
C ILE A 101 -11.20 -6.09 10.47
N TRP A 102 -11.68 -6.84 11.45
CA TRP A 102 -11.34 -6.70 12.86
C TRP A 102 -11.87 -5.43 13.53
N GLU A 103 -12.78 -4.72 12.85
CA GLU A 103 -13.41 -3.48 13.31
C GLU A 103 -14.92 -3.56 13.14
N PHE A 104 -15.65 -2.64 13.74
CA PHE A 104 -17.12 -2.65 13.72
C PHE A 104 -17.71 -2.51 12.31
N ASN A 105 -16.99 -1.93 11.36
CA ASN A 105 -17.49 -1.64 10.02
C ASN A 105 -17.93 -2.90 9.25
N SER A 106 -17.25 -4.03 9.39
CA SER A 106 -17.64 -5.30 8.75
C SER A 106 -18.93 -5.86 9.38
N LEU A 107 -19.04 -5.82 10.70
CA LEU A 107 -20.24 -6.21 11.43
C LEU A 107 -21.42 -5.28 11.12
N LEU A 108 -21.19 -3.96 11.07
CA LEU A 108 -22.15 -2.93 10.67
C LEU A 108 -22.76 -3.27 9.30
N ALA A 109 -21.92 -3.66 8.33
CA ALA A 109 -22.38 -4.02 6.99
C ALA A 109 -23.32 -5.23 7.02
N ARG A 110 -22.96 -6.30 7.72
CA ARG A 110 -23.81 -7.48 7.84
C ARG A 110 -25.15 -7.21 8.50
N ILE A 111 -25.16 -6.44 9.59
CA ILE A 111 -26.37 -6.25 10.40
C ILE A 111 -27.29 -5.18 9.80
N PHE A 112 -26.74 -4.05 9.34
CA PHE A 112 -27.53 -2.87 8.98
C PHE A 112 -27.60 -2.61 7.48
N ILE A 113 -26.57 -2.96 6.68
CA ILE A 113 -26.61 -2.83 5.21
C ILE A 113 -27.26 -4.06 4.60
N LYS A 114 -26.81 -5.25 4.95
CA LYS A 114 -27.34 -6.58 4.60
C LYS A 114 -27.15 -7.03 3.15
N LYS A 115 -27.16 -6.12 2.18
CA LYS A 115 -27.11 -6.43 0.73
C LYS A 115 -26.11 -5.53 0.01
N ASN A 116 -25.60 -5.99 -1.11
CA ASN A 116 -24.74 -5.24 -2.03
C ASN A 116 -23.49 -4.65 -1.37
N TYR A 117 -22.88 -5.38 -0.42
CA TYR A 117 -21.64 -4.96 0.20
C TYR A 117 -20.49 -5.91 -0.10
N TYR A 118 -19.32 -5.34 -0.26
CA TYR A 118 -18.05 -6.02 -0.49
C TYR A 118 -17.04 -5.58 0.55
N ILE A 119 -16.09 -6.45 0.89
CA ILE A 119 -15.07 -6.16 1.91
C ILE A 119 -13.69 -6.21 1.26
N ILE A 120 -12.86 -5.19 1.51
CA ILE A 120 -11.44 -5.16 1.10
C ILE A 120 -10.58 -5.44 2.33
N LEU A 121 -9.76 -6.49 2.28
CA LEU A 121 -8.99 -6.96 3.44
C LEU A 121 -7.75 -6.14 3.76
N HIS A 122 -7.12 -5.49 2.77
CA HIS A 122 -5.85 -4.77 2.92
C HIS A 122 -4.72 -5.58 3.58
N GLY A 123 -4.70 -6.90 3.36
CA GLY A 123 -3.69 -7.78 3.94
C GLY A 123 -3.84 -8.08 5.43
N GLN A 124 -4.98 -7.77 6.04
CA GLN A 124 -5.20 -7.96 7.49
C GLN A 124 -5.31 -9.43 7.93
N LEU A 125 -5.40 -10.38 6.98
CA LEU A 125 -5.30 -11.82 7.24
C LEU A 125 -3.87 -12.37 7.14
N ASP A 126 -2.87 -11.50 6.96
CA ASP A 126 -1.46 -11.91 6.94
C ASP A 126 -1.08 -12.57 8.28
N PRO A 127 -0.55 -13.81 8.26
CA PRO A 127 -0.10 -14.52 9.45
C PRO A 127 0.88 -13.74 10.33
N TYR A 128 1.65 -12.84 9.75
CA TYR A 128 2.55 -11.94 10.49
C TYR A 128 1.85 -11.15 11.61
N PHE A 129 0.59 -10.78 11.42
CA PHE A 129 -0.17 -10.04 12.45
C PHE A 129 -0.73 -10.90 13.58
N ALA A 130 -0.47 -12.20 13.55
CA ALA A 130 -0.93 -13.17 14.55
C ALA A 130 0.21 -14.03 15.10
N THR A 131 1.43 -13.51 15.17
CA THR A 131 2.62 -14.23 15.63
C THR A 131 2.60 -14.49 17.14
N ALA A 132 2.06 -13.57 17.96
CA ALA A 132 1.91 -13.77 19.39
C ALA A 132 0.72 -14.69 19.70
N THR A 133 0.94 -15.77 20.45
CA THR A 133 -0.05 -16.81 20.75
C THR A 133 -1.38 -16.25 21.28
N PHE A 134 -1.34 -15.35 22.25
CA PHE A 134 -2.55 -14.73 22.81
C PHE A 134 -3.33 -13.89 21.78
N LYS A 135 -2.64 -13.10 20.96
CA LYS A 135 -3.29 -12.34 19.88
C LYS A 135 -3.91 -13.25 18.84
N ARG A 136 -3.27 -14.37 18.54
CA ARG A 136 -3.76 -15.37 17.59
C ARG A 136 -5.05 -16.01 18.08
N ILE A 137 -5.08 -16.48 19.33
CA ILE A 137 -6.27 -17.10 19.94
C ILE A 137 -7.44 -16.11 19.96
N LYS A 138 -7.24 -14.87 20.42
CA LYS A 138 -8.27 -13.82 20.42
C LYS A 138 -8.84 -13.58 19.03
N LYS A 139 -7.98 -13.49 18.01
CA LYS A 139 -8.42 -13.31 16.62
C LYS A 139 -9.16 -14.53 16.08
N GLN A 140 -8.75 -15.75 16.43
CA GLN A 140 -9.44 -16.97 16.03
C GLN A 140 -10.85 -17.03 16.62
N ILE A 141 -11.02 -16.75 17.92
CA ILE A 141 -12.33 -16.68 18.56
C ILE A 141 -13.21 -15.64 17.88
N TYR A 142 -12.71 -14.43 17.70
CA TYR A 142 -13.46 -13.36 17.03
C TYR A 142 -13.82 -13.73 15.57
N TRP A 143 -12.91 -14.43 14.87
CA TRP A 143 -13.15 -14.93 13.53
C TRP A 143 -14.34 -15.87 13.47
N TYR A 144 -14.36 -16.90 14.30
CA TYR A 144 -15.46 -17.88 14.29
C TYR A 144 -16.79 -17.28 14.71
N LEU A 145 -16.80 -16.41 15.70
CA LEU A 145 -18.03 -15.82 16.23
C LEU A 145 -18.60 -14.72 15.34
N ILE A 146 -17.76 -13.92 14.71
CA ILE A 146 -18.20 -12.66 14.09
C ILE A 146 -17.67 -12.51 12.66
N GLU A 147 -16.35 -12.48 12.47
CA GLU A 147 -15.78 -11.96 11.23
C GLU A 147 -15.99 -12.86 10.03
N ARG A 148 -15.88 -14.18 10.24
CA ARG A 148 -16.15 -15.16 9.18
C ARG A 148 -17.56 -15.00 8.61
N GLN A 149 -18.54 -14.77 9.46
CA GLN A 149 -19.92 -14.54 9.03
C GLN A 149 -20.09 -13.21 8.31
N ASN A 150 -19.35 -12.16 8.70
CA ASN A 150 -19.37 -10.88 7.99
C ASN A 150 -18.89 -11.03 6.54
N LEU A 151 -17.84 -11.84 6.33
CA LEU A 151 -17.26 -12.11 5.02
C LEU A 151 -18.11 -13.05 4.17
N LEU A 152 -18.64 -14.13 4.75
CA LEU A 152 -19.52 -15.07 4.05
C LEU A 152 -20.82 -14.43 3.54
N ASN A 153 -21.38 -13.50 4.31
CA ASN A 153 -22.61 -12.78 3.93
C ASN A 153 -22.34 -11.61 2.96
N SER A 154 -21.07 -11.29 2.67
CA SER A 154 -20.74 -10.28 1.67
C SER A 154 -20.95 -10.80 0.24
N ASN A 155 -21.17 -9.91 -0.71
CA ASN A 155 -21.19 -10.24 -2.14
C ASN A 155 -19.82 -10.69 -2.67
N GLY A 156 -18.76 -10.42 -1.91
CA GLY A 156 -17.40 -10.88 -2.17
C GLY A 156 -16.34 -10.14 -1.39
N VAL A 157 -15.19 -10.77 -1.30
CA VAL A 157 -13.99 -10.26 -0.62
C VAL A 157 -13.01 -9.79 -1.68
N PHE A 158 -12.74 -8.51 -1.73
CA PHE A 158 -11.80 -7.92 -2.68
C PHE A 158 -10.37 -8.06 -2.19
N VAL A 159 -9.51 -8.52 -3.08
CA VAL A 159 -8.07 -8.66 -2.87
C VAL A 159 -7.27 -7.91 -3.93
N SER A 160 -6.07 -7.51 -3.57
CA SER A 160 -5.18 -6.72 -4.41
C SER A 160 -4.43 -7.55 -5.47
N GLY A 161 -4.38 -8.87 -5.32
CA GLY A 161 -3.66 -9.74 -6.26
C GLY A 161 -3.60 -11.20 -5.87
N LYS A 162 -2.91 -11.99 -6.69
CA LYS A 162 -2.74 -13.44 -6.49
C LYS A 162 -2.03 -13.76 -5.18
N ALA A 163 -1.06 -12.94 -4.79
CA ALA A 163 -0.32 -13.14 -3.55
C ALA A 163 -1.20 -13.00 -2.31
N GLU A 164 -2.09 -12.00 -2.29
CA GLU A 164 -3.06 -11.86 -1.20
C GLU A 164 -4.05 -13.03 -1.18
N THR A 165 -4.49 -13.51 -2.35
CA THR A 165 -5.31 -14.73 -2.45
C THR A 165 -4.60 -15.94 -1.85
N HIS A 166 -3.32 -16.13 -2.18
CA HIS A 166 -2.52 -17.23 -1.63
C HIS A 166 -2.31 -17.09 -0.12
N MET A 167 -2.05 -15.88 0.35
CA MET A 167 -1.91 -15.56 1.77
C MET A 167 -3.19 -15.88 2.55
N ILE A 168 -4.35 -15.54 2.00
CA ILE A 168 -5.66 -15.82 2.63
C ILE A 168 -5.87 -17.32 2.75
N LYS A 169 -5.54 -18.10 1.73
CA LYS A 169 -5.68 -19.58 1.76
C LYS A 169 -4.76 -20.25 2.79
N ASN A 170 -3.62 -19.63 3.12
CA ASN A 170 -2.62 -20.15 4.05
C ASN A 170 -2.56 -19.36 5.37
N THR A 171 -3.64 -18.68 5.72
CA THR A 171 -3.72 -17.90 6.97
C THR A 171 -4.01 -18.81 8.18
N TYR A 172 -3.98 -18.21 9.37
CA TYR A 172 -4.20 -18.88 10.65
C TYR A 172 -5.68 -19.10 11.03
N VAL A 173 -6.60 -18.76 10.13
CA VAL A 173 -8.05 -18.94 10.28
C VAL A 173 -8.64 -19.65 9.07
N ASN A 174 -9.77 -20.33 9.25
CA ASN A 174 -10.45 -21.00 8.14
C ASN A 174 -11.12 -19.97 7.21
N THR A 175 -10.69 -19.95 5.96
CA THR A 175 -11.18 -19.04 4.91
C THR A 175 -11.95 -19.76 3.80
N ASP A 176 -12.30 -21.02 4.01
CA ASP A 176 -13.09 -21.79 3.06
C ASP A 176 -14.45 -21.14 2.78
N ASN A 177 -14.90 -21.28 1.55
CA ASN A 177 -16.16 -20.72 1.04
C ASN A 177 -16.19 -19.17 0.93
N LEU A 178 -15.09 -18.46 1.19
CA LEU A 178 -15.04 -17.03 0.91
C LEU A 178 -15.01 -16.77 -0.60
N LYS A 179 -15.91 -15.93 -1.08
CA LYS A 179 -15.93 -15.49 -2.48
C LYS A 179 -14.84 -14.44 -2.72
N ILE A 180 -13.64 -14.89 -3.04
CA ILE A 180 -12.48 -14.01 -3.27
C ILE A 180 -12.49 -13.45 -4.68
N LEU A 181 -12.45 -12.13 -4.80
CA LEU A 181 -12.48 -11.38 -6.06
C LEU A 181 -11.22 -10.53 -6.19
N ASN A 182 -10.38 -10.84 -7.17
CA ASN A 182 -9.16 -10.08 -7.42
C ASN A 182 -9.48 -8.82 -8.23
N ILE A 183 -9.44 -7.66 -7.57
CA ILE A 183 -9.61 -6.35 -8.20
C ILE A 183 -8.28 -5.71 -8.63
N GLY A 184 -7.16 -6.30 -8.25
CA GLY A 184 -5.85 -5.71 -8.43
C GLY A 184 -5.62 -4.52 -7.50
N TYR A 185 -4.40 -4.00 -7.51
CA TYR A 185 -4.05 -2.74 -6.84
C TYR A 185 -3.70 -1.70 -7.89
N SER A 186 -4.13 -0.49 -7.70
CA SER A 186 -3.83 0.61 -8.61
C SER A 186 -3.08 1.73 -7.89
N ASN A 187 -2.15 2.35 -8.60
CA ASN A 187 -1.45 3.53 -8.13
C ASN A 187 -1.61 4.64 -9.18
N ASN A 188 -2.19 5.77 -8.76
CA ASN A 188 -2.49 6.90 -9.66
C ASN A 188 -1.29 7.87 -9.77
N ILE A 189 -0.11 7.30 -9.81
CA ILE A 189 1.14 8.06 -9.90
C ILE A 189 1.28 8.83 -11.23
N HIS A 190 0.47 8.48 -12.23
CA HIS A 190 0.48 9.10 -13.58
C HIS A 190 0.17 10.60 -13.59
N LYS A 191 -0.54 11.11 -12.59
CA LYS A 191 -0.88 12.55 -12.51
C LYS A 191 0.28 13.41 -12.03
N ILE A 192 1.44 12.82 -11.77
CA ILE A 192 2.62 13.53 -11.33
C ILE A 192 3.41 14.00 -12.55
N LYS A 193 3.25 15.27 -12.93
CA LYS A 193 4.16 15.90 -13.87
C LYS A 193 5.54 16.03 -13.22
N ILE A 194 6.53 15.34 -13.78
CA ILE A 194 7.92 15.43 -13.34
C ILE A 194 8.50 16.71 -13.94
N SER A 195 8.44 17.81 -13.19
CA SER A 195 9.19 19.03 -13.50
C SER A 195 10.59 18.92 -12.89
N ASN A 196 11.59 18.61 -13.72
CA ASN A 196 12.91 18.17 -13.23
C ASN A 196 13.68 19.18 -12.39
N LYS A 197 13.78 20.43 -12.81
CA LYS A 197 14.68 21.41 -12.13
C LYS A 197 14.25 21.82 -10.71
N ASN A 198 12.95 22.01 -10.48
CA ASN A 198 12.46 22.47 -9.17
C ASN A 198 12.51 21.36 -8.10
N TYR A 199 12.26 20.10 -8.49
CA TYR A 199 12.35 18.96 -7.59
C TYR A 199 13.79 18.64 -7.21
N GLU A 200 14.72 18.76 -8.15
CA GLU A 200 16.16 18.56 -7.93
C GLU A 200 16.71 19.54 -6.90
N HIS A 201 16.45 20.83 -7.11
CA HIS A 201 16.89 21.87 -6.19
C HIS A 201 16.34 21.65 -4.76
N LYS A 202 15.03 21.42 -4.62
CA LYS A 202 14.41 21.15 -3.32
C LYS A 202 15.00 19.91 -2.64
N PHE A 203 15.25 18.84 -3.40
CA PHE A 203 15.78 17.60 -2.87
C PHE A 203 17.20 17.75 -2.34
N TYR A 204 18.13 18.28 -3.15
CA TYR A 204 19.50 18.44 -2.72
C TYR A 204 19.73 19.59 -1.73
N LYS A 205 18.83 20.58 -1.68
CA LYS A 205 18.78 21.55 -0.56
C LYS A 205 18.43 20.85 0.76
N LYS A 206 17.52 19.86 0.73
CA LYS A 206 17.10 19.12 1.92
C LYS A 206 18.09 18.03 2.33
N ILE A 207 18.73 17.37 1.34
CA ILE A 207 19.65 16.24 1.55
C ILE A 207 20.96 16.49 0.75
N PRO A 208 21.77 17.49 1.15
CA PRO A 208 22.93 17.93 0.37
C PRO A 208 24.02 16.86 0.22
N ILE A 209 24.13 15.96 1.18
CA ILE A 209 25.10 14.85 1.17
C ILE A 209 24.94 13.92 -0.04
N LEU A 210 23.74 13.83 -0.64
CA LEU A 210 23.47 12.99 -1.82
C LEU A 210 23.72 13.70 -3.15
N LYS A 211 24.09 14.98 -3.15
CA LYS A 211 24.41 15.69 -4.40
C LYS A 211 25.60 15.03 -5.10
N ASN A 212 25.42 14.68 -6.38
CA ASN A 212 26.40 13.96 -7.19
C ASN A 212 26.77 12.54 -6.65
N LYS A 213 25.92 11.96 -5.82
CA LYS A 213 26.10 10.58 -5.32
C LYS A 213 25.05 9.63 -5.89
N LYS A 214 25.44 8.38 -6.15
CA LYS A 214 24.48 7.32 -6.45
C LYS A 214 23.87 6.80 -5.16
N PHE A 215 22.56 6.61 -5.15
CA PHE A 215 21.92 6.06 -3.94
C PHE A 215 20.80 5.07 -4.24
N ILE A 216 20.62 4.14 -3.31
CA ILE A 216 19.51 3.19 -3.26
C ILE A 216 18.52 3.73 -2.22
N LEU A 217 17.24 3.77 -2.57
CA LEU A 217 16.18 4.35 -1.73
C LEU A 217 15.40 3.25 -0.99
N PHE A 218 15.39 3.29 0.34
CA PHE A 218 14.38 2.63 1.16
C PHE A 218 13.24 3.62 1.43
N LEU A 219 12.02 3.28 1.00
CA LEU A 219 10.85 4.13 1.14
C LEU A 219 9.71 3.39 1.83
N GLY A 220 9.37 3.74 3.06
CA GLY A 220 8.30 3.12 3.81
C GLY A 220 8.34 3.43 5.30
N ARG A 221 7.29 3.07 6.03
CA ARG A 221 7.29 3.16 7.50
C ARG A 221 8.39 2.29 8.07
N ILE A 222 9.00 2.76 9.15
CA ILE A 222 10.02 1.99 9.86
C ILE A 222 9.33 1.08 10.86
N ASP A 223 9.18 -0.17 10.47
CA ASP A 223 8.70 -1.24 11.33
C ASP A 223 9.44 -2.55 11.03
N HIS A 224 9.40 -3.49 11.94
CA HIS A 224 10.14 -4.76 11.84
C HIS A 224 9.78 -5.57 10.59
N LYS A 225 8.52 -5.48 10.14
CA LYS A 225 8.05 -6.17 8.93
C LYS A 225 8.80 -5.71 7.67
N LYS A 226 9.21 -4.44 7.62
CA LYS A 226 9.89 -3.84 6.45
C LYS A 226 11.37 -4.21 6.34
N GLY A 227 11.97 -4.79 7.38
CA GLY A 227 13.30 -5.39 7.34
C GLY A 227 14.45 -4.40 7.20
N LEU A 228 14.29 -3.15 7.69
CA LEU A 228 15.40 -2.18 7.66
C LEU A 228 16.62 -2.69 8.44
N ASP A 229 16.42 -3.40 9.55
CA ASP A 229 17.47 -4.06 10.32
C ASP A 229 18.24 -5.09 9.49
N ILE A 230 17.57 -5.85 8.62
CA ILE A 230 18.23 -6.80 7.71
C ILE A 230 19.11 -6.05 6.72
N MET A 231 18.59 -4.95 6.12
CA MET A 231 19.37 -4.11 5.21
C MET A 231 20.62 -3.54 5.86
N LEU A 232 20.52 -3.02 7.09
CA LEU A 232 21.66 -2.46 7.82
C LEU A 232 22.73 -3.55 8.08
N ASN A 233 22.32 -4.76 8.48
CA ASN A 233 23.22 -5.89 8.65
C ASN A 233 23.88 -6.28 7.31
N SER A 234 23.13 -6.23 6.22
CA SER A 234 23.66 -6.52 4.89
C SER A 234 24.73 -5.51 4.45
N ILE A 235 24.52 -4.23 4.72
CA ILE A 235 25.50 -3.17 4.42
C ILE A 235 26.83 -3.42 5.17
N LEU A 236 26.77 -3.88 6.41
CA LEU A 236 27.97 -4.12 7.22
C LEU A 236 28.91 -5.17 6.59
N ILE A 237 28.37 -6.21 5.96
CA ILE A 237 29.16 -7.29 5.37
C ILE A 237 29.56 -7.08 3.91
N ILE A 238 29.20 -5.97 3.29
CA ILE A 238 29.63 -5.61 1.92
C ILE A 238 30.97 -4.88 1.99
N ASN A 239 32.06 -5.44 1.51
CA ASN A 239 33.37 -4.80 1.58
C ASN A 239 33.47 -3.56 0.69
N ASP A 240 33.11 -3.68 -0.57
CA ASP A 240 33.15 -2.58 -1.53
C ASP A 240 31.72 -2.17 -1.93
N MET A 241 31.35 -0.96 -1.59
CA MET A 241 30.05 -0.36 -1.97
C MET A 241 30.22 0.69 -3.09
N LYS A 242 31.42 0.80 -3.65
CA LYS A 242 31.74 1.86 -4.62
C LYS A 242 31.24 3.23 -4.11
N ASN A 243 30.66 4.05 -4.96
CA ASN A 243 30.10 5.35 -4.55
C ASN A 243 28.60 5.32 -4.24
N PHE A 244 28.07 4.18 -3.76
CA PHE A 244 26.66 4.08 -3.42
C PHE A 244 26.40 4.48 -1.96
N TYR A 245 25.32 5.22 -1.79
CA TYR A 245 24.70 5.59 -0.51
C TYR A 245 23.34 4.92 -0.38
N PHE A 246 22.77 4.91 0.84
CA PHE A 246 21.44 4.43 1.10
C PHE A 246 20.62 5.55 1.73
N LEU A 247 19.57 5.99 1.05
CA LEU A 247 18.61 6.92 1.61
C LEU A 247 17.46 6.15 2.27
N VAL A 248 17.30 6.29 3.58
CA VAL A 248 16.21 5.69 4.36
C VAL A 248 15.19 6.75 4.68
N ALA A 249 14.03 6.66 4.04
CA ALA A 249 12.92 7.60 4.17
C ALA A 249 11.70 6.94 4.83
N GLY A 250 11.27 7.47 5.96
CA GLY A 250 10.06 6.99 6.62
C GLY A 250 10.09 6.92 8.13
N PHE A 251 11.11 7.46 8.79
CA PHE A 251 11.13 7.60 10.23
C PHE A 251 9.99 8.49 10.73
N ASN A 252 9.38 8.14 11.85
CA ASN A 252 8.30 8.92 12.48
C ASN A 252 8.81 9.68 13.70
N LYS A 253 9.78 10.58 13.47
CA LYS A 253 10.40 11.41 14.52
C LYS A 253 10.98 10.57 15.67
N PHE A 254 11.44 9.34 15.38
CA PHE A 254 12.10 8.44 16.33
C PHE A 254 11.26 8.11 17.57
N LYS A 255 9.95 7.95 17.42
CA LYS A 255 9.02 7.81 18.53
C LYS A 255 8.99 6.42 19.18
N ASN A 256 9.26 5.37 18.41
CA ASN A 256 9.20 4.01 18.92
C ASN A 256 10.58 3.42 19.19
N LYS A 257 10.62 2.40 20.06
CA LYS A 257 11.87 1.72 20.47
C LYS A 257 12.64 1.18 19.26
N TYR A 258 11.97 0.54 18.32
CA TYR A 258 12.60 -0.04 17.14
C TYR A 258 13.32 1.01 16.28
N GLU A 259 12.70 2.18 16.06
CA GLU A 259 13.37 3.29 15.34
C GLU A 259 14.63 3.76 16.10
N LYS A 260 14.55 3.90 17.44
CA LYS A 260 15.69 4.29 18.27
C LYS A 260 16.83 3.28 18.19
N ASP A 261 16.53 1.98 18.29
CA ASP A 261 17.51 0.91 18.20
C ASP A 261 18.23 0.90 16.83
N LEU A 262 17.51 1.14 15.73
CA LEU A 262 18.10 1.26 14.39
C LEU A 262 19.01 2.49 14.27
N ILE A 263 18.63 3.64 14.83
CA ILE A 263 19.46 4.84 14.85
C ILE A 263 20.74 4.60 15.64
N ASN A 264 20.64 4.03 16.84
CA ASN A 264 21.79 3.67 17.65
C ASN A 264 22.74 2.75 16.88
N LYS A 265 22.18 1.75 16.19
CA LYS A 265 22.98 0.87 15.34
C LYS A 265 23.70 1.63 14.22
N ILE A 266 23.01 2.54 13.52
CA ILE A 266 23.63 3.33 12.47
C ILE A 266 24.78 4.17 13.01
N ASN A 267 24.61 4.78 14.17
CA ASN A 267 25.62 5.61 14.82
C ASN A 267 26.81 4.83 15.38
N SER A 268 26.60 3.58 15.80
CA SER A 268 27.62 2.71 16.39
C SER A 268 28.60 2.12 15.36
N TYR A 269 28.24 2.07 14.09
CA TYR A 269 29.10 1.51 13.06
C TYR A 269 29.53 2.59 12.06
N LYS A 270 30.84 2.89 11.98
CA LYS A 270 31.42 3.89 11.07
C LYS A 270 30.88 3.76 9.65
N LYS A 271 30.88 2.55 9.12
CA LYS A 271 30.40 2.24 7.75
C LYS A 271 28.93 2.62 7.52
N LEU A 272 28.06 2.36 8.48
CA LEU A 272 26.65 2.76 8.38
C LEU A 272 26.51 4.28 8.49
N LYS A 273 27.22 4.91 9.43
CA LYS A 273 27.21 6.37 9.61
C LYS A 273 27.65 7.12 8.35
N GLU A 274 28.61 6.57 7.61
CA GLU A 274 29.15 7.17 6.38
C GLU A 274 28.25 6.91 5.15
N ARG A 275 27.48 5.82 5.12
CA ARG A 275 26.76 5.37 3.91
C ARG A 275 25.26 5.44 3.99
N VAL A 276 24.68 5.57 5.18
CA VAL A 276 23.23 5.59 5.39
C VAL A 276 22.78 7.00 5.76
N VAL A 277 21.94 7.56 4.92
CA VAL A 277 21.32 8.88 5.13
C VAL A 277 19.87 8.66 5.56
N ILE A 278 19.48 9.26 6.68
CA ILE A 278 18.16 9.06 7.29
C ILE A 278 17.32 10.31 7.10
N THR A 279 16.06 10.12 6.79
CA THR A 279 15.07 11.20 6.78
C THR A 279 13.73 10.73 7.34
N ASN A 280 12.93 11.67 7.80
CA ASN A 280 11.53 11.44 8.14
C ASN A 280 10.71 11.09 6.90
N PHE A 281 9.37 10.99 7.05
CA PHE A 281 8.48 10.90 5.90
C PHE A 281 8.75 12.01 4.90
N LEU A 282 8.94 11.63 3.64
CA LEU A 282 9.08 12.58 2.56
C LEU A 282 7.72 13.09 2.12
N GLU A 283 7.56 14.40 2.07
CA GLU A 283 6.42 15.05 1.44
C GLU A 283 6.38 14.73 -0.06
N LYS A 284 5.23 14.97 -0.69
CA LYS A 284 4.96 14.55 -2.07
C LYS A 284 6.09 14.93 -3.05
N ASP A 285 6.53 16.18 -3.04
CA ASP A 285 7.56 16.69 -3.96
C ASP A 285 8.93 16.03 -3.71
N LEU A 286 9.31 15.91 -2.43
CA LEU A 286 10.58 15.27 -2.04
C LEU A 286 10.56 13.75 -2.29
N LYS A 287 9.40 13.11 -2.13
CA LYS A 287 9.23 11.70 -2.47
C LYS A 287 9.41 11.46 -3.96
N ILE A 288 8.79 12.31 -4.79
CA ILE A 288 8.94 12.26 -6.25
C ILE A 288 10.41 12.45 -6.63
N ALA A 289 11.06 13.44 -6.06
CA ALA A 289 12.47 13.70 -6.30
C ALA A 289 13.35 12.50 -5.91
N ALA A 290 13.17 11.94 -4.70
CA ALA A 290 13.90 10.76 -4.24
C ALA A 290 13.74 9.56 -5.20
N LEU A 291 12.52 9.29 -5.67
CA LEU A 291 12.23 8.25 -6.66
C LEU A 291 12.82 8.57 -8.04
N SER A 292 12.86 9.85 -8.43
CA SER A 292 13.44 10.27 -9.72
C SER A 292 14.97 10.14 -9.75
N PHE A 293 15.65 10.42 -8.63
CA PHE A 293 17.10 10.50 -8.59
C PHE A 293 17.80 9.25 -8.03
N CYS A 294 17.10 8.34 -7.33
CA CYS A 294 17.70 7.09 -6.91
C CYS A 294 18.08 6.21 -8.12
N GLU A 295 19.05 5.30 -7.94
CA GLU A 295 19.37 4.31 -8.96
C GLU A 295 18.46 3.09 -8.87
N ALA A 296 18.04 2.73 -7.65
CA ALA A 296 17.13 1.63 -7.35
C ALA A 296 16.36 1.93 -6.06
N THR A 297 15.29 1.18 -5.81
CA THR A 297 14.68 1.11 -4.49
C THR A 297 14.98 -0.22 -3.82
N ILE A 298 14.94 -0.27 -2.50
CA ILE A 298 15.11 -1.50 -1.74
C ILE A 298 13.98 -1.70 -0.72
N LEU A 299 13.39 -2.89 -0.70
CA LEU A 299 12.38 -3.28 0.28
C LEU A 299 12.67 -4.72 0.77
N PRO A 300 13.52 -4.88 1.79
CA PRO A 300 13.94 -6.18 2.32
C PRO A 300 12.91 -6.74 3.30
N SER A 301 11.64 -6.69 2.94
CA SER A 301 10.51 -6.99 3.81
C SER A 301 10.44 -8.48 4.18
N ARG A 302 10.09 -8.77 5.44
CA ARG A 302 9.73 -10.10 5.95
C ARG A 302 8.31 -10.53 5.56
N GLY A 303 7.54 -9.60 5.03
CA GLY A 303 6.19 -9.81 4.54
C GLY A 303 5.59 -8.50 4.06
N GLU A 304 5.17 -8.44 2.82
CA GLU A 304 4.52 -7.28 2.23
C GLU A 304 3.40 -7.76 1.32
N ASN A 305 2.19 -7.30 1.59
CA ASN A 305 1.04 -7.75 0.81
C ASN A 305 1.12 -7.32 -0.65
N PHE A 306 1.47 -6.06 -0.88
CA PHE A 306 1.56 -5.52 -2.23
C PHE A 306 2.86 -4.76 -2.50
N GLY A 307 3.24 -3.82 -1.64
CA GLY A 307 4.43 -2.99 -1.82
C GLY A 307 4.20 -1.77 -2.71
N VAL A 308 3.42 -0.82 -2.22
CA VAL A 308 3.13 0.43 -2.96
C VAL A 308 4.41 1.14 -3.41
N SER A 309 5.41 1.22 -2.54
CA SER A 309 6.70 1.83 -2.88
C SER A 309 7.44 1.10 -4.02
N VAL A 310 7.20 -0.21 -4.17
CA VAL A 310 7.76 -1.00 -5.28
C VAL A 310 7.10 -0.61 -6.60
N THR A 311 5.78 -0.48 -6.64
CA THR A 311 5.09 -0.04 -7.86
C THR A 311 5.40 1.41 -8.21
N GLU A 312 5.61 2.27 -7.21
CA GLU A 312 6.10 3.63 -7.43
C GLU A 312 7.51 3.62 -8.05
N SER A 313 8.39 2.74 -7.56
CA SER A 313 9.72 2.52 -8.15
C SER A 313 9.64 2.14 -9.63
N LEU A 314 8.81 1.16 -9.96
CA LEU A 314 8.60 0.70 -11.33
C LEU A 314 8.11 1.84 -12.24
N TYR A 315 7.19 2.68 -11.77
CA TYR A 315 6.71 3.84 -12.52
C TYR A 315 7.84 4.80 -12.90
N PHE A 316 8.77 5.06 -11.95
CA PHE A 316 9.94 5.91 -12.17
C PHE A 316 11.08 5.19 -12.91
N SER A 317 10.85 3.99 -13.46
CA SER A 317 11.88 3.19 -14.12
C SER A 317 13.07 2.86 -13.21
N LYS A 318 12.80 2.64 -11.92
CA LYS A 318 13.82 2.28 -10.94
C LYS A 318 13.69 0.81 -10.58
N PRO A 319 14.74 -0.01 -10.82
CA PRO A 319 14.68 -1.42 -10.49
C PRO A 319 14.49 -1.63 -8.97
N PRO A 320 13.45 -2.34 -8.53
CA PRO A 320 13.28 -2.67 -7.13
C PRO A 320 14.17 -3.85 -6.73
N LEU A 321 14.84 -3.71 -5.59
CA LEU A 321 15.56 -4.76 -4.89
C LEU A 321 14.64 -5.25 -3.76
N ILE A 322 14.09 -6.45 -3.90
CA ILE A 322 13.03 -6.93 -3.01
C ILE A 322 13.28 -8.35 -2.54
N THR A 323 12.61 -8.74 -1.45
CA THR A 323 12.57 -10.15 -1.03
C THR A 323 11.43 -10.89 -1.71
N ASN A 324 11.51 -12.22 -1.74
CA ASN A 324 10.43 -13.11 -2.16
C ASN A 324 9.21 -13.11 -1.21
N LYS A 325 9.25 -12.30 -0.16
CA LYS A 325 8.14 -12.06 0.77
C LYS A 325 7.29 -10.84 0.38
N VAL A 326 7.67 -10.12 -0.68
CA VAL A 326 6.87 -9.04 -1.25
C VAL A 326 5.85 -9.62 -2.24
N GLY A 327 4.56 -9.39 -2.03
CA GLY A 327 3.48 -10.08 -2.74
C GLY A 327 3.47 -9.96 -4.27
N ILE A 328 4.20 -9.00 -4.82
CA ILE A 328 4.33 -8.80 -6.27
C ILE A 328 5.68 -9.31 -6.84
N PHE A 329 6.42 -10.11 -6.07
CA PHE A 329 7.75 -10.57 -6.50
C PHE A 329 7.70 -11.42 -7.79
N ASN A 330 6.63 -12.18 -8.02
CA ASN A 330 6.45 -12.99 -9.21
C ASN A 330 6.33 -12.14 -10.48
N GLU A 331 5.61 -11.03 -10.41
CA GLU A 331 5.48 -10.05 -11.48
C GLU A 331 6.83 -9.40 -11.79
N ILE A 332 7.58 -8.99 -10.76
CA ILE A 332 8.92 -8.43 -10.90
C ILE A 332 9.86 -9.45 -11.55
N LYS A 333 9.82 -10.71 -11.13
CA LYS A 333 10.62 -11.82 -11.71
C LYS A 333 10.27 -12.06 -13.16
N LYS A 334 8.97 -12.18 -13.48
CA LYS A 334 8.49 -12.44 -14.84
C LYS A 334 8.94 -11.38 -15.85
N TYR A 335 8.97 -10.13 -15.44
CA TYR A 335 9.38 -9.01 -16.30
C TYR A 335 10.88 -8.74 -16.27
N ASN A 336 11.66 -9.45 -15.45
CA ASN A 336 13.06 -9.12 -15.15
C ASN A 336 13.21 -7.62 -14.80
N ALA A 337 12.29 -7.13 -13.96
CA ALA A 337 12.16 -5.71 -13.66
C ALA A 337 12.95 -5.26 -12.42
N GLY A 338 13.54 -6.20 -11.68
CA GLY A 338 14.28 -5.96 -10.45
C GLY A 338 15.05 -7.19 -10.00
N ILE A 339 15.66 -7.12 -8.83
CA ILE A 339 16.43 -8.24 -8.27
C ILE A 339 15.72 -8.74 -7.01
N ILE A 340 15.60 -10.07 -6.89
CA ILE A 340 14.87 -10.74 -5.82
C ILE A 340 15.84 -11.56 -4.97
N SER A 341 15.68 -11.53 -3.67
CA SER A 341 16.45 -12.32 -2.70
C SER A 341 15.55 -12.97 -1.63
N SER A 342 16.14 -13.80 -0.78
CA SER A 342 15.54 -14.22 0.49
C SER A 342 15.63 -13.10 1.53
N ASP A 343 14.85 -13.18 2.60
CA ASP A 343 14.74 -12.18 3.68
C ASP A 343 15.80 -12.35 4.79
N ASN A 344 17.03 -12.71 4.41
CA ASN A 344 18.20 -12.76 5.31
C ASN A 344 19.30 -11.80 4.84
N TYR A 345 20.14 -11.38 5.78
CA TYR A 345 21.13 -10.33 5.52
C TYR A 345 22.20 -10.72 4.50
N THR A 346 22.59 -12.00 4.41
CA THR A 346 23.56 -12.47 3.43
C THR A 346 23.01 -12.41 2.01
N SER A 347 21.79 -12.91 1.80
CA SER A 347 21.10 -12.86 0.50
C SER A 347 20.86 -11.43 0.04
N ILE A 348 20.48 -10.54 0.96
CA ILE A 348 20.28 -9.11 0.65
C ILE A 348 21.61 -8.42 0.34
N ALA A 349 22.71 -8.76 1.05
CA ALA A 349 24.04 -8.26 0.72
C ALA A 349 24.46 -8.66 -0.71
N ASN A 350 24.23 -9.92 -1.08
CA ASN A 350 24.51 -10.41 -2.45
C ASN A 350 23.64 -9.71 -3.50
N MET A 351 22.36 -9.46 -3.20
CA MET A 351 21.46 -8.67 -4.05
C MET A 351 21.99 -7.25 -4.26
N ILE A 352 22.39 -6.56 -3.19
CA ILE A 352 22.99 -5.22 -3.25
C ILE A 352 24.29 -5.26 -4.06
N LYS A 353 25.21 -6.19 -3.77
CA LYS A 353 26.46 -6.38 -4.51
C LYS A 353 26.20 -6.59 -6.01
N LYS A 354 25.26 -7.47 -6.36
CA LYS A 354 24.86 -7.69 -7.75
C LYS A 354 24.42 -6.38 -8.41
N PHE A 355 23.57 -5.60 -7.75
CA PHE A 355 23.05 -4.34 -8.29
C PHE A 355 24.15 -3.29 -8.51
N ILE A 356 25.00 -3.04 -7.51
CA ILE A 356 26.06 -2.01 -7.60
C ILE A 356 27.14 -2.35 -8.63
N ASN A 357 27.27 -3.62 -9.03
CA ASN A 357 28.21 -4.11 -10.03
C ASN A 357 27.61 -4.26 -11.44
N LEU A 358 26.33 -3.90 -11.64
CA LEU A 358 25.73 -3.93 -12.97
C LEU A 358 26.47 -3.00 -13.94
N ASP A 359 26.70 -3.47 -15.16
CA ASP A 359 27.12 -2.63 -16.27
C ASP A 359 25.98 -1.70 -16.72
N LYS A 360 26.32 -0.69 -17.50
CA LYS A 360 25.36 0.32 -17.99
C LYS A 360 24.24 -0.28 -18.85
N LYS A 361 24.56 -1.30 -19.66
CA LYS A 361 23.59 -1.96 -20.56
C LYS A 361 22.54 -2.72 -19.75
N THR A 362 22.98 -3.59 -18.85
CA THR A 362 22.11 -4.39 -18.00
C THR A 362 21.25 -3.49 -17.08
N LEU A 363 21.81 -2.41 -16.52
CA LEU A 363 21.03 -1.45 -15.74
C LEU A 363 19.95 -0.76 -16.58
N SER A 364 20.27 -0.40 -17.83
CA SER A 364 19.29 0.19 -18.76
C SER A 364 18.16 -0.77 -19.08
N GLU A 365 18.46 -2.06 -19.26
CA GLU A 365 17.46 -3.11 -19.46
C GLU A 365 16.52 -3.25 -18.24
N TYR A 366 17.06 -3.30 -17.03
CA TYR A 366 16.24 -3.31 -15.81
C TYR A 366 15.33 -2.08 -15.72
N LYS A 367 15.83 -0.88 -16.02
CA LYS A 367 15.05 0.37 -16.05
C LYS A 367 13.89 0.29 -17.06
N LYS A 368 14.14 -0.19 -18.27
CA LYS A 368 13.10 -0.38 -19.31
C LYS A 368 12.06 -1.41 -18.88
N ASN A 369 12.51 -2.54 -18.34
CA ASN A 369 11.67 -3.62 -17.87
C ASN A 369 10.80 -3.18 -16.67
N SER A 370 11.35 -2.37 -15.75
CA SER A 370 10.60 -1.77 -14.64
C SER A 370 9.41 -0.97 -15.16
N LYS A 371 9.64 -0.08 -16.14
CA LYS A 371 8.56 0.72 -16.72
C LYS A 371 7.52 -0.12 -17.44
N ARG A 372 7.95 -1.12 -18.21
CA ARG A 372 7.06 -2.05 -18.90
C ARG A 372 6.21 -2.84 -17.91
N CYS A 373 6.82 -3.39 -16.85
CA CYS A 373 6.10 -4.11 -15.80
C CYS A 373 5.02 -3.23 -15.15
N PHE A 374 5.34 -1.95 -14.87
CA PHE A 374 4.35 -1.01 -14.36
C PHE A 374 3.17 -0.83 -15.31
N ASN A 375 3.44 -0.51 -16.57
CA ASN A 375 2.41 -0.21 -17.55
C ASN A 375 1.49 -1.41 -17.79
N ASP A 376 2.05 -2.61 -17.93
CA ASP A 376 1.28 -3.82 -18.28
C ASP A 376 0.50 -4.38 -17.09
N ILE A 377 1.02 -4.21 -15.85
CA ILE A 377 0.47 -4.90 -14.67
C ILE A 377 -0.17 -3.95 -13.67
N PHE A 378 0.39 -2.74 -13.46
CA PHE A 378 0.05 -1.90 -12.32
C PHE A 378 -0.62 -0.57 -12.70
N ASP A 379 -0.83 -0.31 -14.00
CA ASP A 379 -1.55 0.88 -14.45
C ASP A 379 -3.02 0.85 -13.99
N ILE A 380 -3.46 1.96 -13.42
CA ILE A 380 -4.82 2.11 -12.87
C ILE A 380 -5.92 1.93 -13.93
N LYS A 381 -5.65 2.28 -15.19
CA LYS A 381 -6.63 2.19 -16.28
C LYS A 381 -7.11 0.75 -16.50
N GLU A 382 -6.18 -0.21 -16.48
CA GLU A 382 -6.47 -1.63 -16.63
C GLU A 382 -7.32 -2.18 -15.46
N LYS A 383 -7.11 -1.66 -14.25
CA LYS A 383 -7.66 -2.23 -13.01
C LYS A 383 -9.00 -1.68 -12.62
N ASN A 384 -9.27 -0.42 -12.90
CA ASN A 384 -10.62 0.12 -12.76
C ASN A 384 -11.63 -0.68 -13.57
N ASN A 385 -11.21 -1.21 -14.74
CA ASN A 385 -12.05 -2.08 -15.55
C ASN A 385 -12.49 -3.35 -14.79
N LYS A 386 -11.66 -3.94 -13.91
CA LYS A 386 -12.03 -5.14 -13.15
C LYS A 386 -13.06 -4.83 -12.06
N LEU A 387 -12.83 -3.78 -11.27
CA LEU A 387 -13.78 -3.35 -10.24
C LEU A 387 -15.11 -2.94 -10.89
N ILE A 388 -15.06 -2.15 -11.96
CA ILE A 388 -16.22 -1.72 -12.73
C ILE A 388 -16.99 -2.90 -13.32
N LYS A 389 -16.29 -3.90 -13.90
CA LYS A 389 -16.94 -5.13 -14.40
C LYS A 389 -17.66 -5.90 -13.30
N ILE A 390 -17.07 -5.97 -12.11
CA ILE A 390 -17.70 -6.63 -10.95
C ILE A 390 -18.93 -5.84 -10.50
N ILE A 391 -18.83 -4.53 -10.38
CA ILE A 391 -19.95 -3.66 -10.01
C ILE A 391 -21.09 -3.83 -11.04
N ASN A 392 -20.80 -3.73 -12.33
CA ASN A 392 -21.81 -3.83 -13.39
C ASN A 392 -22.49 -5.21 -13.44
N LYS A 393 -21.74 -6.29 -13.18
CA LYS A 393 -22.31 -7.67 -13.19
C LYS A 393 -23.28 -7.93 -12.03
N ASN A 394 -23.19 -7.18 -10.95
CA ASN A 394 -24.03 -7.36 -9.77
C ASN A 394 -25.19 -6.35 -9.69
N VAL A 395 -25.30 -5.49 -10.71
CA VAL A 395 -26.38 -4.49 -10.86
C VAL A 395 -27.37 -4.90 -11.97
N SER A 396 -26.97 -5.82 -12.86
CA SER A 396 -27.83 -6.50 -13.82
C SER A 396 -28.51 -7.69 -13.16
#